data_02e27205c27561f77085b9333f2f96c8
#
_entry.id   02e27205c27561f77085b9333f2f96c8
#
_cell.length_a   1.000
_cell.length_b   1.000
_cell.length_c   1.000
_cell.angle_alpha   90.00
_cell.angle_beta   90.00
_cell.angle_gamma   90.00
#
_symmetry.space_group_name_H-M   'P 1'
#
loop_
_entity.id
_entity.type
_entity.pdbx_description
1 polymer ?
#
loop_
_entity_poly.entity_id
_entity_poly.type
_entity_poly.pdbx_seq_one_letter_code
_entity_poly.pdbx_strand_id
1 'polypeptide(L)'
;MNIDLIPAWDQGILKPLEKLDVHKRGLRHKAVSVFLISDNNILLQKRASIKYHTPGLWANTCCTHPLWSEDSKECAHRRLKEELGIKVSELVYKNKIDYKADVGNGLIENENVDVFVGSIKEKDNLK
;
A
#
# COMPACT_ATOMS: atom_id res chain seq x y z
N MET A 1 -11.63 20.41 -3.98
CA MET A 1 -10.29 19.84 -3.86
C MET A 1 -10.32 18.63 -2.94
N ASN A 2 -9.84 17.51 -3.43
CA ASN A 2 -9.84 16.28 -2.65
C ASN A 2 -8.56 16.18 -1.84
N ILE A 3 -8.73 16.07 -0.53
CA ILE A 3 -7.62 15.85 0.38
C ILE A 3 -7.65 14.39 0.79
N ASP A 4 -6.55 13.69 0.56
CA ASP A 4 -6.44 12.29 0.96
C ASP A 4 -6.26 12.20 2.48
N LEU A 5 -7.31 11.74 3.15
CA LEU A 5 -7.29 11.49 4.57
C LEU A 5 -7.08 10.01 4.81
N ILE A 6 -6.05 9.67 5.56
CA ILE A 6 -5.70 8.29 5.87
C ILE A 6 -5.82 8.04 7.37
N PRO A 7 -6.11 6.79 7.78
CA PRO A 7 -6.16 6.46 9.20
C PRO A 7 -4.76 6.50 9.83
N ALA A 8 -4.59 7.35 10.81
CA ALA A 8 -3.31 7.50 11.52
C ALA A 8 -3.55 7.75 12.99
N TRP A 9 -2.56 7.39 13.81
CA TRP A 9 -2.65 7.60 15.25
C TRP A 9 -1.94 8.88 15.64
N ASP A 10 -2.67 9.77 16.29
CA ASP A 10 -2.15 10.99 16.85
C ASP A 10 -2.45 10.98 18.35
N GLN A 11 -1.40 10.98 19.17
CA GLN A 11 -1.52 10.88 20.64
C GLN A 11 -2.36 9.65 21.05
N GLY A 12 -2.16 8.54 20.35
CA GLY A 12 -2.83 7.28 20.66
C GLY A 12 -4.25 7.17 20.14
N ILE A 13 -4.76 8.15 19.41
CA ILE A 13 -6.11 8.16 18.89
C ILE A 13 -6.08 8.02 17.37
N LEU A 14 -6.82 7.06 16.84
CA LEU A 14 -6.94 6.86 15.40
C LEU A 14 -7.84 7.93 14.80
N LYS A 15 -7.31 8.69 13.85
CA LYS A 15 -7.99 9.83 13.25
C LYS A 15 -7.79 9.87 11.74
N PRO A 16 -8.69 10.54 11.00
CA PRO A 16 -8.42 10.86 9.60
C PRO A 16 -7.47 12.05 9.52
N LEU A 17 -6.28 11.83 8.99
CA LEU A 17 -5.26 12.86 8.88
C LEU A 17 -4.74 12.93 7.45
N GLU A 18 -4.27 14.12 7.06
CA GLU A 18 -3.73 14.33 5.72
C GLU A 18 -2.44 13.51 5.53
N LYS A 19 -2.37 12.81 4.41
CA LYS A 19 -1.28 11.89 4.10
C LYS A 19 0.11 12.54 4.22
N LEU A 20 0.29 13.73 3.64
CA LEU A 20 1.59 14.40 3.68
C LEU A 20 1.99 14.78 5.11
N ASP A 21 1.05 15.30 5.88
CA ASP A 21 1.29 15.68 7.27
C ASP A 21 1.69 14.46 8.12
N VAL A 22 1.00 13.34 7.91
CA VAL A 22 1.31 12.08 8.58
C VAL A 22 2.76 11.67 8.35
N HIS A 23 3.22 11.77 7.11
CA HIS A 23 4.59 11.38 6.75
C HIS A 23 5.63 12.37 7.27
N LYS A 24 5.32 13.66 7.26
CA LYS A 24 6.22 14.69 7.83
C LYS A 24 6.39 14.54 9.34
N ARG A 25 5.30 14.21 10.03
CA ARG A 25 5.31 14.03 11.47
C ARG A 25 5.76 12.65 11.90
N GLY A 26 5.90 11.72 10.98
CA GLY A 26 6.28 10.35 11.28
C GLY A 26 5.25 9.58 12.08
N LEU A 27 3.97 9.91 11.91
CA LEU A 27 2.90 9.26 12.67
C LEU A 27 2.66 7.84 12.17
N ARG A 28 2.37 6.95 13.12
CA ARG A 28 1.99 5.58 12.79
C ARG A 28 0.66 5.62 12.05
N HIS A 29 0.57 4.94 10.92
CA HIS A 29 -0.63 4.96 10.10
C HIS A 29 -0.87 3.59 9.47
N LYS A 30 -2.10 3.36 9.04
CA LYS A 30 -2.48 2.11 8.41
C LYS A 30 -1.99 2.06 6.97
N ALA A 31 -1.55 0.88 6.56
CA ALA A 31 -1.13 0.63 5.20
C ALA A 31 -1.57 -0.77 4.77
N VAL A 32 -1.52 -1.02 3.48
CA VAL A 32 -1.91 -2.30 2.88
C VAL A 32 -0.83 -2.71 1.90
N SER A 33 -0.39 -3.95 2.01
CA SER A 33 0.52 -4.57 1.04
C SER A 33 -0.15 -5.76 0.41
N VAL A 34 -0.03 -5.87 -0.90
CA VAL A 34 -0.62 -6.97 -1.66
C VAL A 34 0.45 -7.69 -2.45
N PHE A 35 0.45 -9.01 -2.35
CA PHE A 35 1.29 -9.87 -3.18
C PHE A 35 0.39 -10.73 -4.04
N LEU A 36 0.59 -10.68 -5.35
CA LEU A 36 -0.12 -11.53 -6.29
C LEU A 36 0.81 -12.63 -6.78
N ILE A 37 0.31 -13.84 -6.77
CA ILE A 37 1.08 -15.03 -7.13
C ILE A 37 0.47 -15.67 -8.37
N SER A 38 1.32 -16.00 -9.34
CA SER A 38 0.94 -16.75 -10.53
C SER A 38 1.95 -17.86 -10.73
N ASP A 39 1.49 -19.12 -10.72
CA ASP A 39 2.33 -20.30 -10.97
C ASP A 39 3.64 -20.29 -10.16
N ASN A 40 3.54 -20.04 -8.86
CA ASN A 40 4.66 -19.96 -7.92
C ASN A 40 5.57 -18.75 -8.10
N ASN A 41 5.19 -17.81 -8.94
CA ASN A 41 5.91 -16.56 -9.12
C ASN A 41 5.14 -15.42 -8.48
N ILE A 42 5.87 -14.48 -7.88
CA ILE A 42 5.28 -13.30 -7.29
C ILE A 42 5.35 -12.16 -8.30
N LEU A 43 4.22 -11.51 -8.53
CA LEU A 43 4.18 -10.31 -9.36
C LEU A 43 4.73 -9.14 -8.56
N LEU A 44 5.77 -8.51 -9.08
CA LEU A 44 6.36 -7.33 -8.46
C LEU A 44 6.16 -6.11 -9.35
N GLN A 45 5.90 -4.98 -8.72
CA GLN A 45 5.81 -3.71 -9.41
C GLN A 45 7.17 -3.02 -9.34
N LYS A 46 7.75 -2.69 -10.49
CA LYS A 46 9.00 -1.97 -10.53
C LYS A 46 8.76 -0.48 -10.30
N ARG A 47 9.46 0.10 -9.35
CA ARG A 47 9.33 1.53 -9.07
C ARG A 47 9.89 2.33 -10.23
N ALA A 48 9.24 3.45 -10.55
CA ALA A 48 9.68 4.31 -11.63
C ALA A 48 11.09 4.83 -11.36
N SER A 49 11.93 4.85 -12.41
CA SER A 49 13.33 5.29 -12.27
C SER A 49 13.46 6.77 -11.92
N ILE A 50 12.41 7.55 -12.14
CA ILE A 50 12.44 8.99 -11.84
C ILE A 50 12.08 9.29 -10.38
N LYS A 51 11.68 8.30 -9.59
CA LYS A 51 11.40 8.53 -8.18
C LYS A 51 12.70 8.83 -7.44
N TYR A 52 12.67 9.82 -6.57
CA TYR A 52 13.85 10.30 -5.88
C TYR A 52 14.36 9.33 -4.80
N HIS A 53 13.54 8.40 -4.33
CA HIS A 53 13.96 7.37 -3.38
C HIS A 53 13.73 6.00 -3.99
N THR A 54 14.65 5.10 -3.80
CA THR A 54 14.63 3.73 -4.32
C THR A 54 14.17 3.64 -5.78
N PRO A 55 14.69 4.49 -6.69
CA PRO A 55 14.29 4.44 -8.10
C PRO A 55 14.78 3.14 -8.74
N GLY A 56 13.94 2.55 -9.57
CA GLY A 56 14.28 1.32 -10.27
C GLY A 56 14.23 0.05 -9.46
N LEU A 57 14.00 0.13 -8.15
CA LEU A 57 13.90 -1.05 -7.30
C LEU A 57 12.51 -1.68 -7.39
N TRP A 58 12.45 -2.99 -7.19
CA TRP A 58 11.19 -3.72 -7.18
C TRP A 58 10.51 -3.59 -5.82
N ALA A 59 9.19 -3.49 -5.83
CA ALA A 59 8.36 -3.48 -4.64
C ALA A 59 7.36 -4.63 -4.72
N ASN A 60 6.58 -4.86 -3.63
CA ASN A 60 5.47 -5.80 -3.67
C ASN A 60 4.46 -5.35 -4.72
N THR A 61 3.53 -6.22 -5.10
CA THR A 61 2.57 -5.96 -6.18
C THR A 61 1.87 -4.62 -6.02
N CYS A 62 1.42 -4.33 -4.81
CA CYS A 62 0.77 -3.07 -4.50
C CYS A 62 1.02 -2.72 -3.05
N CYS A 63 1.41 -1.48 -2.78
CA CYS A 63 1.58 -0.98 -1.44
C CYS A 63 0.90 0.38 -1.36
N THR A 64 -0.05 0.53 -0.43
CA THR A 64 -0.91 1.71 -0.42
C THR A 64 -1.46 1.98 0.97
N HIS A 65 -2.27 3.03 1.08
CA HIS A 65 -2.92 3.42 2.32
C HIS A 65 -4.43 3.42 2.12
N PRO A 66 -5.21 2.84 3.07
CA PRO A 66 -6.67 2.94 2.97
C PRO A 66 -7.11 4.37 3.21
N LEU A 67 -8.21 4.74 2.60
CA LEU A 67 -8.88 6.00 2.91
C LEU A 67 -9.58 5.88 4.25
N TRP A 68 -9.90 7.02 4.86
CA TRP A 68 -10.67 7.00 6.11
C TRP A 68 -12.01 6.32 5.86
N SER A 69 -12.39 5.43 6.74
CA SER A 69 -13.60 4.60 6.64
C SER A 69 -13.55 3.49 5.60
N GLU A 70 -12.41 3.32 4.91
CA GLU A 70 -12.24 2.23 3.96
C GLU A 70 -11.63 1.03 4.67
N ASP A 71 -12.20 -0.16 4.45
CA ASP A 71 -11.64 -1.41 4.93
C ASP A 71 -10.35 -1.74 4.16
N SER A 72 -9.38 -2.36 4.82
CA SER A 72 -8.09 -2.70 4.20
C SER A 72 -8.25 -3.57 2.97
N LYS A 73 -9.15 -4.54 3.01
CA LYS A 73 -9.39 -5.43 1.87
C LYS A 73 -10.02 -4.68 0.70
N GLU A 74 -10.96 -3.79 0.97
CA GLU A 74 -11.54 -2.92 -0.05
C GLU A 74 -10.46 -2.04 -0.68
N CYS A 75 -9.59 -1.49 0.14
CA CYS A 75 -8.46 -0.69 -0.32
C CYS A 75 -7.57 -1.50 -1.26
N ALA A 76 -7.24 -2.74 -0.88
CA ALA A 76 -6.40 -3.62 -1.69
C ALA A 76 -7.01 -3.84 -3.07
N HIS A 77 -8.29 -4.18 -3.14
CA HIS A 77 -8.98 -4.39 -4.42
C HIS A 77 -9.03 -3.11 -5.25
N ARG A 78 -9.35 -1.99 -4.63
CA ARG A 78 -9.44 -0.70 -5.31
C ARG A 78 -8.11 -0.31 -5.94
N ARG A 79 -7.04 -0.41 -5.17
CA ARG A 79 -5.73 0.03 -5.65
C ARG A 79 -5.13 -0.89 -6.70
N LEU A 80 -5.39 -2.19 -6.61
CA LEU A 80 -4.99 -3.11 -7.68
C LEU A 80 -5.61 -2.72 -9.00
N LYS A 81 -6.90 -2.38 -8.97
CA LYS A 81 -7.60 -1.94 -10.17
C LYS A 81 -7.07 -0.61 -10.68
N GLU A 82 -6.85 0.36 -9.78
CA GLU A 82 -6.38 1.69 -10.16
C GLU A 82 -4.96 1.69 -10.70
N GLU A 83 -4.06 0.98 -10.04
CA GLU A 83 -2.65 1.00 -10.41
C GLU A 83 -2.28 0.04 -11.52
N LEU A 84 -2.87 -1.15 -11.53
CA LEU A 84 -2.46 -2.22 -12.44
C LEU A 84 -3.57 -2.70 -13.36
N GLY A 85 -4.80 -2.21 -13.19
CA GLY A 85 -5.93 -2.67 -13.97
C GLY A 85 -6.32 -4.10 -13.68
N ILE A 86 -5.92 -4.64 -12.52
CA ILE A 86 -6.16 -6.03 -12.17
C ILE A 86 -7.37 -6.13 -11.25
N LYS A 87 -8.26 -7.06 -11.58
CA LYS A 87 -9.39 -7.40 -10.75
C LYS A 87 -9.24 -8.86 -10.31
N VAL A 88 -9.05 -9.08 -9.03
CA VAL A 88 -8.95 -10.43 -8.47
C VAL A 88 -10.24 -10.77 -7.74
N SER A 89 -10.63 -12.04 -7.79
CA SER A 89 -11.87 -12.49 -7.13
C SER A 89 -11.71 -12.54 -5.62
N GLU A 90 -10.52 -12.85 -5.14
CA GLU A 90 -10.30 -13.01 -3.72
C GLU A 90 -8.89 -12.62 -3.30
N LEU A 91 -8.81 -11.91 -2.17
CA LEU A 91 -7.56 -11.62 -1.49
C LEU A 91 -7.65 -12.23 -0.08
N VAL A 92 -6.62 -12.97 0.29
CA VAL A 92 -6.54 -13.62 1.59
C VAL A 92 -5.64 -12.80 2.51
N TYR A 93 -6.18 -12.44 3.67
CA TYR A 93 -5.40 -11.76 4.70
C TYR A 93 -4.38 -12.73 5.30
N LYS A 94 -3.13 -12.31 5.36
CA LYS A 94 -2.06 -13.17 5.90
C LYS A 94 -1.61 -12.74 7.28
N ASN A 95 -1.20 -11.50 7.41
CA ASN A 95 -0.69 -11.03 8.70
C ASN A 95 -0.57 -9.52 8.71
N LYS A 96 -0.24 -9.01 9.88
CA LYS A 96 -0.01 -7.59 10.11
C LYS A 96 1.44 -7.40 10.49
N ILE A 97 2.11 -6.43 9.89
CA ILE A 97 3.50 -6.11 10.23
C ILE A 97 3.64 -4.63 10.52
N ASP A 98 4.57 -4.31 11.42
CA ASP A 98 4.93 -2.93 11.71
C ASP A 98 6.25 -2.63 10.99
N TYR A 99 6.29 -1.45 10.38
CA TYR A 99 7.41 -1.04 9.57
C TYR A 99 7.66 0.45 9.76
N LYS A 100 8.93 0.83 9.92
CA LYS A 100 9.30 2.23 10.05
C LYS A 100 10.60 2.50 9.32
N ALA A 101 10.60 3.53 8.47
CA ALA A 101 11.79 3.91 7.71
C ALA A 101 11.78 5.39 7.37
N ASP A 102 12.97 5.96 7.32
CA ASP A 102 13.19 7.30 6.77
C ASP A 102 13.33 7.13 5.26
N VAL A 103 12.46 7.75 4.49
CA VAL A 103 12.44 7.60 3.04
C VAL A 103 12.99 8.84 2.32
N GLY A 104 13.61 9.75 3.06
CA GLY A 104 14.20 10.94 2.48
C GLY A 104 13.27 12.14 2.45
N ASN A 105 13.82 13.31 2.16
CA ASN A 105 13.09 14.57 2.05
C ASN A 105 12.26 14.92 3.29
N GLY A 106 12.71 14.49 4.47
CA GLY A 106 12.01 14.76 5.71
C GLY A 106 10.73 13.94 5.90
N LEU A 107 10.58 12.87 5.15
CA LEU A 107 9.41 12.01 5.23
C LEU A 107 9.75 10.69 5.91
N ILE A 108 8.83 10.23 6.76
CA ILE A 108 8.98 8.99 7.51
C ILE A 108 7.78 8.09 7.23
N GLU A 109 8.06 6.83 6.89
CA GLU A 109 7.04 5.80 6.83
C GLU A 109 7.03 5.07 8.17
N ASN A 110 5.92 5.14 8.88
CA ASN A 110 5.71 4.46 10.15
C ASN A 110 4.38 3.74 10.03
N GLU A 111 4.41 2.48 9.61
CA GLU A 111 3.24 1.79 9.09
C GLU A 111 2.85 0.58 9.91
N ASN A 112 1.54 0.43 10.10
CA ASN A 112 0.90 -0.79 10.54
C ASN A 112 0.27 -1.41 9.30
N VAL A 113 0.89 -2.45 8.76
CA VAL A 113 0.58 -2.96 7.43
C VAL A 113 -0.25 -4.23 7.50
N ASP A 114 -1.39 -4.23 6.81
CA ASP A 114 -2.18 -5.44 6.58
C ASP A 114 -1.70 -6.07 5.28
N VAL A 115 -1.29 -7.34 5.34
CA VAL A 115 -0.74 -8.06 4.20
C VAL A 115 -1.78 -9.01 3.62
N PHE A 116 -2.03 -8.88 2.32
CA PHE A 116 -2.95 -9.74 1.58
C PHE A 116 -2.22 -10.47 0.45
N VAL A 117 -2.67 -11.67 0.16
CA VAL A 117 -2.14 -12.47 -0.94
C VAL A 117 -3.30 -12.90 -1.83
N GLY A 118 -3.13 -12.75 -3.13
CA GLY A 118 -4.09 -13.20 -4.11
C GLY A 118 -3.42 -14.02 -5.20
N SER A 119 -4.22 -14.75 -5.95
CA SER A 119 -3.74 -15.52 -7.10
C SER A 119 -4.30 -14.93 -8.37
N ILE A 120 -3.47 -14.87 -9.40
CA ILE A 120 -3.90 -14.47 -10.74
C ILE A 120 -3.50 -15.55 -11.73
N LYS A 121 -4.25 -15.63 -12.81
CA LYS A 121 -3.90 -16.51 -13.93
C LYS A 121 -3.05 -15.71 -14.90
N GLU A 122 -2.14 -16.42 -15.59
CA GLU A 122 -1.24 -15.80 -16.55
C GLU A 122 -1.96 -15.01 -17.64
N LYS A 123 -3.19 -15.41 -17.98
CA LYS A 123 -3.97 -14.70 -19.00
C LYS A 123 -4.69 -13.46 -18.47
N ASP A 124 -4.65 -13.18 -17.19
CA ASP A 124 -5.21 -11.94 -16.67
C ASP A 124 -4.31 -10.81 -17.16
N ASN A 125 -4.86 -9.94 -18.00
CA ASN A 125 -4.07 -8.92 -18.66
C ASN A 125 -3.47 -7.94 -17.66
N LEU A 126 -2.16 -7.95 -17.58
CA LEU A 126 -1.41 -6.98 -16.81
C LEU A 126 -1.11 -5.79 -17.70
N LYS A 127 -1.43 -4.62 -17.21
CA LYS A 127 -1.13 -3.39 -17.94
C LYS A 127 0.08 -2.70 -17.35
#